data_dbb64e0564adec7d10ae03e592fb78bc
#
_entry.id   dbb64e0564adec7d10ae03e592fb78bc
#
_cell.length_a   1.000
_cell.length_b   1.000
_cell.length_c   1.000
_cell.angle_alpha   90.00
_cell.angle_beta   90.00
_cell.angle_gamma   90.00
#
_symmetry.space_group_name_H-M   'P 1'
#
loop_
_entity.id
_entity.type
_entity.pdbx_description
1 polymer ?
#
loop_
_entity_poly.entity_id
_entity_poly.type
_entity_poly.pdbx_seq_one_letter_code
_entity_poly.pdbx_strand_id
1 'polypeptide(L)'
;MENNNNNAIPKAIACALQHWSCYICDVKRSGILNEGSIKYAISEFLVVAQVPRPENINSIAPTIIDYKFEFTHPIFVSRTIDLKVNYTTKGQSIESYYEFKYARERNISKDESARYIDDIFRLASLVMNDSSIEAYFLLLGPKQHIENLLLAETNVATIQCIPNKTKNTAIYKENIRKMLSLNKKLPSITFTPSDLKPYDEEGQVERFNDDYKKIRFNIAPVVKIQPTTEITTELIHSNSEVVSHDDIIVNVWRIKNVK
;
A
#
# COMPACT_ATOMS: atom_id res chain seq x y z
N MET A 1 -18.71 13.20 13.05
CA MET A 1 -18.74 12.84 11.61
C MET A 1 -17.39 13.26 11.03
N GLU A 2 -16.43 12.34 10.96
CA GLU A 2 -15.12 12.60 10.37
C GLU A 2 -15.27 12.89 8.88
N ASN A 3 -14.57 13.92 8.44
CA ASN A 3 -14.65 14.47 7.09
C ASN A 3 -14.21 13.44 6.02
N ASN A 4 -15.16 12.76 5.39
CA ASN A 4 -14.96 11.79 4.30
C ASN A 4 -14.29 12.37 3.02
N ASN A 5 -13.99 13.67 2.99
CA ASN A 5 -13.45 14.34 1.79
C ASN A 5 -11.93 14.20 1.60
N ASN A 6 -11.18 13.84 2.65
CA ASN A 6 -9.71 13.73 2.53
C ASN A 6 -9.24 12.52 1.69
N ASN A 7 -10.12 11.56 1.45
CA ASN A 7 -9.79 10.36 0.66
C ASN A 7 -10.16 10.49 -0.83
N ALA A 8 -10.51 11.67 -1.32
CA ALA A 8 -11.00 11.85 -2.70
C ALA A 8 -9.91 11.53 -3.75
N ILE A 9 -8.68 12.03 -3.57
CA ILE A 9 -7.58 11.77 -4.51
C ILE A 9 -7.16 10.30 -4.53
N PRO A 10 -6.87 9.63 -3.39
CA PRO A 10 -6.51 8.20 -3.43
C PRO A 10 -7.63 7.31 -3.99
N LYS A 11 -8.91 7.62 -3.73
CA LYS A 11 -10.03 6.92 -4.34
C LYS A 11 -10.11 7.14 -5.85
N ALA A 12 -9.88 8.37 -6.32
CA ALA A 12 -9.88 8.69 -7.74
C ALA A 12 -8.74 7.99 -8.48
N ILE A 13 -7.53 7.93 -7.89
CA ILE A 13 -6.40 7.14 -8.40
C ILE A 13 -6.80 5.66 -8.49
N ALA A 14 -7.40 5.10 -7.46
CA ALA A 14 -7.84 3.70 -7.45
C ALA A 14 -8.89 3.41 -8.54
N CYS A 15 -9.88 4.30 -8.72
CA CYS A 15 -10.88 4.17 -9.78
C CYS A 15 -10.24 4.26 -11.17
N ALA A 16 -9.32 5.18 -11.40
CA ALA A 16 -8.60 5.32 -12.67
C ALA A 16 -7.79 4.04 -12.99
N LEU A 17 -7.07 3.51 -12.00
CA LEU A 17 -6.35 2.24 -12.13
C LEU A 17 -7.28 1.07 -12.42
N GLN A 18 -8.44 1.01 -11.77
CA GLN A 18 -9.42 -0.03 -12.01
C GLN A 18 -9.91 -0.02 -13.46
N HIS A 19 -10.35 1.14 -13.95
CA HIS A 19 -10.85 1.28 -15.32
C HIS A 19 -9.77 0.93 -16.34
N TRP A 20 -8.56 1.43 -16.14
CA TRP A 20 -7.44 1.13 -17.03
C TRP A 20 -7.08 -0.36 -17.01
N SER A 21 -7.02 -0.98 -15.85
CA SER A 21 -6.70 -2.41 -15.72
C SER A 21 -7.75 -3.29 -16.35
N CYS A 22 -9.05 -2.97 -16.19
CA CYS A 22 -10.13 -3.68 -16.86
C CYS A 22 -10.00 -3.57 -18.37
N TYR A 23 -9.78 -2.35 -18.90
CA TYR A 23 -9.56 -2.16 -20.34
C TYR A 23 -8.40 -3.01 -20.86
N ILE A 24 -7.26 -3.06 -20.16
CA ILE A 24 -6.09 -3.85 -20.55
C ILE A 24 -6.41 -5.35 -20.55
N CYS A 25 -7.22 -5.84 -19.62
CA CYS A 25 -7.68 -7.22 -19.58
C CYS A 25 -8.65 -7.52 -20.76
N ASP A 26 -9.60 -6.63 -21.03
CA ASP A 26 -10.59 -6.77 -22.10
C ASP A 26 -9.94 -6.86 -23.48
N VAL A 27 -8.88 -6.10 -23.72
CA VAL A 27 -8.09 -6.18 -24.95
C VAL A 27 -7.03 -7.31 -24.93
N LYS A 28 -7.11 -8.21 -23.96
CA LYS A 28 -6.21 -9.39 -23.81
C LYS A 28 -4.73 -9.02 -23.71
N ARG A 29 -4.40 -7.92 -23.06
CA ARG A 29 -3.04 -7.42 -22.85
C ARG A 29 -2.60 -7.47 -21.39
N SER A 30 -3.21 -8.32 -20.56
CA SER A 30 -2.91 -8.44 -19.12
C SER A 30 -1.43 -8.66 -18.80
N GLY A 31 -0.65 -9.23 -19.73
CA GLY A 31 0.79 -9.41 -19.55
C GLY A 31 1.61 -8.12 -19.43
N ILE A 32 1.04 -6.95 -19.78
CA ILE A 32 1.71 -5.65 -19.57
C ILE A 32 1.46 -5.06 -18.19
N LEU A 33 0.54 -5.64 -17.42
CA LEU A 33 0.24 -5.16 -16.07
C LEU A 33 1.43 -5.42 -15.12
N ASN A 34 2.03 -4.34 -14.66
CA ASN A 34 3.15 -4.35 -13.71
C ASN A 34 3.27 -2.97 -13.03
N GLU A 35 4.16 -2.82 -12.08
CA GLU A 35 4.34 -1.55 -11.35
C GLU A 35 4.66 -0.36 -12.29
N GLY A 36 5.45 -0.57 -13.35
CA GLY A 36 5.77 0.48 -14.32
C GLY A 36 4.56 0.93 -15.12
N SER A 37 3.71 0.00 -15.58
CA SER A 37 2.50 0.34 -16.33
C SER A 37 1.43 1.01 -15.48
N ILE A 38 1.39 0.71 -14.17
CA ILE A 38 0.54 1.40 -13.19
C ILE A 38 0.89 2.88 -13.13
N LYS A 39 2.18 3.21 -13.04
CA LYS A 39 2.66 4.59 -12.98
C LYS A 39 2.25 5.38 -14.23
N TYR A 40 2.28 4.75 -15.40
CA TYR A 40 1.81 5.37 -16.63
C TYR A 40 0.31 5.73 -16.55
N ALA A 41 -0.54 4.80 -16.17
CA ALA A 41 -1.98 5.04 -16.05
C ALA A 41 -2.31 6.15 -15.04
N ILE A 42 -1.59 6.20 -13.92
CA ILE A 42 -1.75 7.25 -12.92
C ILE A 42 -1.27 8.60 -13.48
N SER A 43 -0.16 8.63 -14.23
CA SER A 43 0.34 9.86 -14.83
C SER A 43 -0.71 10.51 -15.74
N GLU A 44 -1.33 9.72 -16.63
CA GLU A 44 -2.40 10.20 -17.50
C GLU A 44 -3.58 10.77 -16.70
N PHE A 45 -4.01 10.06 -15.64
CA PHE A 45 -5.06 10.54 -14.76
C PHE A 45 -4.69 11.87 -14.09
N LEU A 46 -3.48 11.99 -13.54
CA LEU A 46 -3.04 13.17 -12.81
C LEU A 46 -2.91 14.40 -13.75
N VAL A 47 -2.44 14.22 -14.98
CA VAL A 47 -2.41 15.28 -16.00
C VAL A 47 -3.82 15.82 -16.26
N VAL A 48 -4.80 14.93 -16.48
CA VAL A 48 -6.19 15.33 -16.69
C VAL A 48 -6.79 16.01 -15.45
N ALA A 49 -6.45 15.52 -14.25
CA ALA A 49 -6.96 16.07 -12.99
C ALA A 49 -6.35 17.45 -12.64
N GLN A 50 -5.21 17.82 -13.23
CA GLN A 50 -4.62 19.17 -13.08
C GLN A 50 -5.29 20.22 -13.94
N VAL A 51 -6.07 19.84 -14.97
CA VAL A 51 -6.74 20.80 -15.84
C VAL A 51 -7.73 21.63 -15.01
N PRO A 52 -7.61 22.98 -15.01
CA PRO A 52 -8.53 23.85 -14.30
C PRO A 52 -9.97 23.59 -14.74
N ARG A 53 -10.85 23.35 -13.78
CA ARG A 53 -12.29 23.26 -14.06
C ARG A 53 -12.86 24.67 -14.25
N PRO A 54 -13.87 24.86 -15.11
CA PRO A 54 -14.55 26.15 -15.23
C PRO A 54 -15.02 26.64 -13.86
N GLU A 55 -14.80 27.92 -13.57
CA GLU A 55 -15.02 28.53 -12.24
C GLU A 55 -16.48 28.44 -11.71
N ASN A 56 -17.43 28.06 -12.53
CA ASN A 56 -18.85 27.99 -12.17
C ASN A 56 -19.25 26.67 -11.45
N ILE A 57 -18.31 25.78 -11.21
CA ILE A 57 -18.60 24.60 -10.39
C ILE A 57 -18.09 24.90 -8.98
N ASN A 58 -19.01 25.15 -8.05
CA ASN A 58 -18.77 25.16 -6.59
C ASN A 58 -18.26 23.77 -6.13
N SER A 59 -17.18 23.30 -6.73
CA SER A 59 -16.68 21.96 -6.45
C SER A 59 -15.76 22.04 -5.24
N ILE A 60 -16.21 21.42 -4.15
CA ILE A 60 -15.40 21.00 -3.00
C ILE A 60 -14.34 19.97 -3.46
N ALA A 61 -14.21 19.75 -4.76
CA ALA A 61 -13.28 18.77 -5.32
C ALA A 61 -11.84 19.21 -5.08
N PRO A 62 -10.96 18.29 -4.67
CA PRO A 62 -9.55 18.58 -4.51
C PRO A 62 -8.93 19.00 -5.85
N THR A 63 -8.02 19.98 -5.78
CA THR A 63 -7.25 20.46 -6.94
C THR A 63 -5.81 20.02 -6.79
N ILE A 64 -5.31 19.23 -7.75
CA ILE A 64 -3.91 18.80 -7.78
C ILE A 64 -3.03 20.00 -8.15
N ILE A 65 -2.05 20.33 -7.32
CA ILE A 65 -1.07 21.39 -7.53
C ILE A 65 0.09 20.85 -8.35
N ASP A 66 0.71 19.80 -7.87
CA ASP A 66 1.81 19.10 -8.52
C ASP A 66 1.87 17.62 -8.12
N TYR A 67 2.66 16.86 -8.86
CA TYR A 67 2.98 15.48 -8.51
C TYR A 67 4.38 15.09 -9.02
N LYS A 68 4.98 14.11 -8.35
CA LYS A 68 6.28 13.57 -8.74
C LYS A 68 6.36 12.07 -8.50
N PHE A 69 6.68 11.31 -9.56
CA PHE A 69 7.03 9.90 -9.47
C PHE A 69 8.47 9.72 -9.01
N GLU A 70 8.77 8.54 -8.42
CA GLU A 70 10.10 8.17 -7.91
C GLU A 70 10.70 9.29 -7.02
N PHE A 71 9.87 9.80 -6.11
CA PHE A 71 10.28 10.88 -5.21
C PHE A 71 11.26 10.34 -4.17
N THR A 72 12.41 10.99 -3.99
CA THR A 72 13.36 10.62 -2.94
C THR A 72 12.70 10.70 -1.58
N HIS A 73 12.74 9.61 -0.82
CA HIS A 73 12.12 9.55 0.49
C HIS A 73 12.77 10.58 1.44
N PRO A 74 11.98 11.44 2.11
CA PRO A 74 12.52 12.53 2.92
C PRO A 74 13.40 12.04 4.09
N ILE A 75 13.13 10.86 4.59
CA ILE A 75 13.84 10.27 5.74
C ILE A 75 14.90 9.26 5.27
N PHE A 76 14.59 8.45 4.25
CA PHE A 76 15.48 7.41 3.72
C PHE A 76 16.06 7.83 2.38
N VAL A 77 17.10 8.66 2.41
CA VAL A 77 17.68 9.31 1.20
C VAL A 77 18.15 8.34 0.11
N SER A 78 18.37 7.07 0.43
CA SER A 78 18.73 6.02 -0.54
C SER A 78 17.50 5.29 -1.12
N ARG A 79 16.30 5.69 -0.76
CA ARG A 79 15.04 5.07 -1.19
C ARG A 79 14.15 6.08 -1.90
N THR A 80 13.30 5.58 -2.77
CA THR A 80 12.27 6.37 -3.44
C THR A 80 10.89 5.94 -2.97
N ILE A 81 9.94 6.85 -3.07
CA ILE A 81 8.51 6.60 -2.96
C ILE A 81 7.95 6.66 -4.37
N ASP A 82 7.03 5.75 -4.68
CA ASP A 82 6.50 5.63 -6.03
C ASP A 82 5.84 6.89 -6.55
N LEU A 83 5.10 7.62 -5.69
CA LEU A 83 4.43 8.87 -6.07
C LEU A 83 4.25 9.79 -4.87
N LYS A 84 4.53 11.07 -5.08
CA LYS A 84 4.13 12.19 -4.23
C LYS A 84 3.09 13.03 -4.98
N VAL A 85 2.01 13.44 -4.30
CA VAL A 85 0.99 14.37 -4.83
C VAL A 85 0.75 15.50 -3.84
N ASN A 86 0.84 16.73 -4.30
CA ASN A 86 0.42 17.90 -3.56
C ASN A 86 -0.92 18.38 -4.11
N TYR A 87 -1.91 18.56 -3.25
CA TYR A 87 -3.23 19.03 -3.66
C TYR A 87 -3.86 19.94 -2.60
N THR A 88 -4.83 20.73 -3.02
CA THR A 88 -5.64 21.55 -2.12
C THR A 88 -7.04 20.99 -2.00
N THR A 89 -7.60 21.01 -0.81
CA THR A 89 -9.01 20.73 -0.56
C THR A 89 -9.52 21.65 0.53
N LYS A 90 -10.66 22.30 0.32
CA LYS A 90 -11.25 23.27 1.27
C LYS A 90 -10.25 24.34 1.74
N GLY A 91 -9.35 24.78 0.85
CA GLY A 91 -8.34 25.81 1.15
C GLY A 91 -7.14 25.30 1.96
N GLN A 92 -7.06 24.03 2.26
CA GLN A 92 -5.91 23.40 2.92
C GLN A 92 -5.02 22.72 1.89
N SER A 93 -3.70 22.93 1.99
CA SER A 93 -2.71 22.19 1.20
C SER A 93 -2.42 20.87 1.90
N ILE A 94 -2.44 19.79 1.15
CA ILE A 94 -2.18 18.44 1.62
C ILE A 94 -1.05 17.85 0.79
N GLU A 95 -0.10 17.25 1.47
CA GLU A 95 0.98 16.46 0.91
C GLU A 95 0.68 14.98 1.12
N SER A 96 0.63 14.20 0.03
CA SER A 96 0.32 12.78 0.08
C SER A 96 1.35 11.93 -0.64
N TYR A 97 1.62 10.75 -0.09
CA TYR A 97 2.61 9.81 -0.58
C TYR A 97 1.98 8.44 -0.83
N TYR A 98 2.42 7.78 -1.90
CA TYR A 98 1.85 6.53 -2.38
C TYR A 98 2.93 5.52 -2.69
N GLU A 99 2.74 4.29 -2.24
CA GLU A 99 3.47 3.11 -2.68
C GLU A 99 2.53 2.17 -3.42
N PHE A 100 2.98 1.63 -4.56
CA PHE A 100 2.19 0.77 -5.42
C PHE A 100 2.77 -0.63 -5.47
N LYS A 101 1.89 -1.63 -5.39
CA LYS A 101 2.26 -3.04 -5.57
C LYS A 101 1.30 -3.72 -6.52
N TYR A 102 1.86 -4.57 -7.37
CA TYR A 102 1.10 -5.45 -8.25
C TYR A 102 1.27 -6.91 -7.81
N ALA A 103 0.19 -7.53 -7.34
CA ALA A 103 0.17 -8.93 -6.94
C ALA A 103 0.22 -9.84 -8.18
N ARG A 104 1.43 -10.01 -8.73
CA ARG A 104 1.66 -10.72 -10.00
C ARG A 104 1.36 -12.21 -9.90
N GLU A 105 1.69 -12.84 -8.78
CA GLU A 105 1.60 -14.28 -8.59
C GLU A 105 0.56 -14.65 -7.51
N ARG A 106 -0.12 -15.78 -7.72
CA ARG A 106 -1.03 -16.35 -6.73
C ARG A 106 -0.36 -16.62 -5.38
N ASN A 107 0.92 -17.00 -5.43
CA ASN A 107 1.74 -17.21 -4.25
C ASN A 107 2.85 -16.17 -4.22
N ILE A 108 2.64 -15.14 -3.42
CA ILE A 108 3.63 -14.10 -3.19
C ILE A 108 4.94 -14.73 -2.68
N SER A 109 6.05 -14.31 -3.25
CA SER A 109 7.37 -14.75 -2.80
C SER A 109 7.72 -14.13 -1.45
N LYS A 110 8.71 -14.71 -0.77
CA LYS A 110 9.30 -14.18 0.45
C LYS A 110 9.75 -12.73 0.27
N ASP A 111 10.55 -12.49 -0.78
CA ASP A 111 11.17 -11.18 -1.01
C ASP A 111 10.12 -10.11 -1.38
N GLU A 112 9.08 -10.49 -2.10
CA GLU A 112 7.97 -9.60 -2.42
C GLU A 112 7.16 -9.24 -1.17
N SER A 113 6.89 -10.20 -0.31
CA SER A 113 6.19 -9.96 0.96
C SER A 113 7.00 -9.05 1.90
N ALA A 114 8.31 -9.25 1.97
CA ALA A 114 9.19 -8.38 2.74
C ALA A 114 9.14 -6.93 2.23
N ARG A 115 9.11 -6.73 0.90
CA ARG A 115 8.98 -5.40 0.31
C ARG A 115 7.66 -4.71 0.68
N TYR A 116 6.53 -5.44 0.75
CA TYR A 116 5.26 -4.86 1.19
C TYR A 116 5.34 -4.34 2.63
N ILE A 117 5.96 -5.13 3.51
CA ILE A 117 6.17 -4.74 4.91
C ILE A 117 7.06 -3.51 4.99
N ASP A 118 8.17 -3.50 4.25
CA ASP A 118 9.10 -2.39 4.18
C ASP A 118 8.43 -1.09 3.72
N ASP A 119 7.60 -1.17 2.67
CA ASP A 119 6.92 -0.02 2.10
C ASP A 119 5.91 0.57 3.10
N ILE A 120 5.16 -0.30 3.82
CA ILE A 120 4.24 0.15 4.86
C ILE A 120 5.00 0.84 6.01
N PHE A 121 6.15 0.32 6.42
CA PHE A 121 6.97 0.97 7.44
C PHE A 121 7.57 2.29 6.96
N ARG A 122 8.00 2.39 5.69
CA ARG A 122 8.45 3.66 5.13
C ARG A 122 7.35 4.71 5.12
N LEU A 123 6.15 4.34 4.71
CA LEU A 123 4.97 5.22 4.77
C LEU A 123 4.62 5.61 6.21
N ALA A 124 4.69 4.67 7.15
CA ALA A 124 4.45 4.95 8.57
C ALA A 124 5.46 5.94 9.14
N SER A 125 6.74 5.85 8.74
CA SER A 125 7.76 6.78 9.18
C SER A 125 7.50 8.23 8.73
N LEU A 126 6.88 8.44 7.57
CA LEU A 126 6.47 9.77 7.10
C LEU A 126 5.39 10.36 8.01
N VAL A 127 4.33 9.61 8.27
CA VAL A 127 3.21 10.03 9.12
C VAL A 127 3.66 10.26 10.57
N MET A 128 4.59 9.44 11.06
CA MET A 128 5.18 9.60 12.39
C MET A 128 6.03 10.87 12.50
N ASN A 129 6.75 11.24 11.44
CA ASN A 129 7.57 12.44 11.40
C ASN A 129 6.72 13.71 11.26
N ASP A 130 5.65 13.65 10.49
CA ASP A 130 4.73 14.77 10.27
C ASP A 130 3.29 14.23 10.10
N SER A 131 2.46 14.47 11.11
CA SER A 131 1.06 14.02 11.13
C SER A 131 0.15 14.74 10.13
N SER A 132 0.61 15.82 9.47
CA SER A 132 -0.10 16.50 8.40
C SER A 132 0.03 15.78 7.06
N ILE A 133 1.01 14.89 6.92
CA ILE A 133 1.23 14.06 5.74
C ILE A 133 0.17 12.96 5.65
N GLU A 134 -0.31 12.72 4.45
CA GLU A 134 -1.13 11.55 4.13
C GLU A 134 -0.29 10.48 3.42
N ALA A 135 -0.39 9.24 3.86
CA ALA A 135 0.37 8.12 3.29
C ALA A 135 -0.55 6.96 2.92
N TYR A 136 -0.35 6.42 1.72
CA TYR A 136 -1.24 5.43 1.12
C TYR A 136 -0.46 4.26 0.53
N PHE A 137 -0.89 3.06 0.86
CA PHE A 137 -0.42 1.83 0.23
C PHE A 137 -1.49 1.30 -0.71
N LEU A 138 -1.15 1.09 -1.99
CA LEU A 138 -2.04 0.55 -3.00
C LEU A 138 -1.57 -0.83 -3.43
N LEU A 139 -2.49 -1.79 -3.38
CA LEU A 139 -2.28 -3.13 -3.88
C LEU A 139 -3.32 -3.45 -4.94
N LEU A 140 -2.84 -3.76 -6.14
CA LEU A 140 -3.70 -4.19 -7.23
C LEU A 140 -3.21 -5.52 -7.81
N GLY A 141 -4.12 -6.22 -8.48
CA GLY A 141 -3.82 -7.51 -9.10
C GLY A 141 -5.08 -8.35 -9.29
N PRO A 142 -4.94 -9.55 -9.86
CA PRO A 142 -6.06 -10.48 -9.98
C PRO A 142 -6.70 -10.73 -8.62
N LYS A 143 -8.02 -10.69 -8.57
CA LYS A 143 -8.82 -10.88 -7.35
C LYS A 143 -8.36 -12.11 -6.56
N GLN A 144 -8.19 -13.23 -7.26
CA GLN A 144 -7.75 -14.48 -6.65
C GLN A 144 -6.38 -14.36 -5.95
N HIS A 145 -5.44 -13.57 -6.51
CA HIS A 145 -4.11 -13.39 -5.91
C HIS A 145 -4.20 -12.58 -4.61
N ILE A 146 -4.97 -11.50 -4.63
CA ILE A 146 -5.15 -10.63 -3.46
C ILE A 146 -5.95 -11.34 -2.37
N GLU A 147 -7.03 -12.05 -2.71
CA GLU A 147 -7.80 -12.84 -1.74
C GLU A 147 -6.96 -13.96 -1.12
N ASN A 148 -6.16 -14.66 -1.91
CA ASN A 148 -5.23 -15.67 -1.39
C ASN A 148 -4.17 -15.08 -0.46
N LEU A 149 -3.74 -13.84 -0.72
CA LEU A 149 -2.81 -13.14 0.15
C LEU A 149 -3.48 -12.71 1.47
N LEU A 150 -4.68 -12.15 1.42
CA LEU A 150 -5.28 -11.43 2.54
C LEU A 150 -6.41 -12.18 3.27
N LEU A 151 -7.14 -13.10 2.62
CA LEU A 151 -8.30 -13.77 3.20
C LEU A 151 -8.08 -15.25 3.52
N ALA A 152 -7.19 -15.94 2.80
CA ALA A 152 -7.02 -17.38 3.02
C ALA A 152 -6.52 -17.66 4.45
N GLU A 153 -7.31 -18.35 5.26
CA GLU A 153 -6.89 -18.79 6.58
C GLU A 153 -5.65 -19.68 6.46
N THR A 154 -4.60 -19.29 7.13
CA THR A 154 -3.44 -20.14 7.30
C THR A 154 -3.70 -20.99 8.53
N ASN A 155 -4.12 -22.25 8.33
CA ASN A 155 -4.31 -23.19 9.44
C ASN A 155 -2.93 -23.44 10.08
N VAL A 156 -2.68 -22.84 11.23
CA VAL A 156 -1.38 -22.88 11.95
C VAL A 156 -0.94 -24.33 12.20
N ALA A 157 -1.91 -25.25 12.42
CA ALA A 157 -1.63 -26.68 12.57
C ALA A 157 -1.05 -27.32 11.30
N THR A 158 -1.40 -26.81 10.12
CA THR A 158 -0.89 -27.31 8.83
C THR A 158 0.53 -26.80 8.54
N ILE A 159 0.94 -25.66 9.13
CA ILE A 159 2.28 -25.07 8.91
C ILE A 159 3.39 -25.98 9.45
N GLN A 160 3.12 -26.74 10.52
CA GLN A 160 4.13 -27.63 11.12
C GLN A 160 4.48 -28.84 10.25
N CYS A 161 3.63 -29.19 9.28
CA CYS A 161 3.80 -30.36 8.42
C CYS A 161 4.29 -30.03 7.00
N ILE A 162 4.54 -28.74 6.69
CA ILE A 162 4.87 -28.28 5.33
C ILE A 162 6.41 -28.16 5.17
N PRO A 163 6.98 -28.57 4.01
CA PRO A 163 8.41 -28.37 3.73
C PRO A 163 8.84 -26.90 3.90
N ASN A 164 10.05 -26.68 4.39
CA ASN A 164 10.57 -25.38 4.82
C ASN A 164 10.31 -24.19 3.88
N LYS A 165 10.40 -24.37 2.55
CA LYS A 165 10.12 -23.27 1.59
C LYS A 165 8.67 -22.75 1.64
N THR A 166 7.71 -23.62 1.93
CA THR A 166 6.27 -23.27 1.95
C THR A 166 5.88 -22.66 3.30
N LYS A 167 6.56 -23.08 4.38
CA LYS A 167 6.36 -22.55 5.74
C LYS A 167 6.65 -21.05 5.80
N ASN A 168 7.73 -20.61 5.18
CA ASN A 168 8.13 -19.20 5.14
C ASN A 168 7.10 -18.33 4.43
N THR A 169 6.59 -18.75 3.27
CA THR A 169 5.54 -18.04 2.54
C THR A 169 4.29 -17.86 3.39
N ALA A 170 3.92 -18.85 4.21
CA ALA A 170 2.76 -18.76 5.09
C ALA A 170 2.93 -17.71 6.20
N ILE A 171 4.12 -17.63 6.81
CA ILE A 171 4.45 -16.63 7.84
C ILE A 171 4.38 -15.21 7.28
N TYR A 172 4.90 -14.97 6.07
CA TYR A 172 4.83 -13.65 5.43
C TYR A 172 3.40 -13.25 5.11
N LYS A 173 2.60 -14.15 4.56
CA LYS A 173 1.17 -13.89 4.33
C LYS A 173 0.46 -13.53 5.63
N GLU A 174 0.75 -14.23 6.72
CA GLU A 174 0.18 -13.92 8.03
C GLU A 174 0.59 -12.52 8.52
N ASN A 175 1.86 -12.14 8.36
CA ASN A 175 2.31 -10.80 8.70
C ASN A 175 1.58 -9.72 7.88
N ILE A 176 1.42 -9.90 6.56
CA ILE A 176 0.68 -8.95 5.72
C ILE A 176 -0.79 -8.85 6.15
N ARG A 177 -1.44 -9.97 6.53
CA ARG A 177 -2.83 -9.96 7.04
C ARG A 177 -2.98 -9.23 8.36
N LYS A 178 -1.94 -9.25 9.20
CA LYS A 178 -1.91 -8.45 10.43
C LYS A 178 -1.77 -6.95 10.16
N MET A 179 -1.30 -6.57 8.98
CA MET A 179 -1.09 -5.19 8.59
C MET A 179 -2.22 -4.64 7.71
N LEU A 180 -2.88 -5.47 6.90
CA LEU A 180 -3.85 -5.05 5.88
C LEU A 180 -5.16 -5.83 5.99
N SER A 181 -6.29 -5.14 6.17
CA SER A 181 -7.63 -5.74 6.17
C SER A 181 -8.32 -5.51 4.83
N LEU A 182 -9.07 -6.52 4.35
CA LEU A 182 -10.07 -6.37 3.29
C LEU A 182 -11.49 -6.26 3.85
N ASN A 183 -11.66 -6.31 5.16
CA ASN A 183 -12.96 -6.29 5.79
C ASN A 183 -13.54 -4.87 5.83
N LYS A 184 -14.51 -4.58 4.98
CA LYS A 184 -15.19 -3.26 4.93
C LYS A 184 -15.94 -2.90 6.22
N LYS A 185 -16.31 -3.89 7.05
CA LYS A 185 -16.97 -3.65 8.36
C LYS A 185 -15.96 -3.35 9.46
N LEU A 186 -14.73 -3.85 9.33
CA LEU A 186 -13.60 -3.60 10.22
C LEU A 186 -12.41 -3.14 9.36
N PRO A 187 -12.48 -1.91 8.79
CA PRO A 187 -11.50 -1.48 7.80
C PRO A 187 -10.13 -1.16 8.38
N SER A 188 -10.04 -0.95 9.69
CA SER A 188 -8.79 -0.55 10.36
C SER A 188 -8.18 -1.71 11.11
N ILE A 189 -6.86 -1.85 10.98
CA ILE A 189 -6.02 -2.73 11.78
C ILE A 189 -4.95 -1.89 12.44
N THR A 190 -4.75 -2.09 13.75
CA THR A 190 -3.59 -1.56 14.47
C THR A 190 -2.66 -2.73 14.82
N PHE A 191 -1.40 -2.56 14.54
CA PHE A 191 -0.35 -3.55 14.79
C PHE A 191 0.94 -2.87 15.24
N THR A 192 1.83 -3.65 15.85
CA THR A 192 3.19 -3.23 16.15
C THR A 192 4.20 -4.09 15.39
N PRO A 193 5.43 -3.62 15.16
CA PRO A 193 6.48 -4.47 14.60
C PRO A 193 6.71 -5.77 15.36
N SER A 194 6.49 -5.78 16.69
CA SER A 194 6.60 -7.00 17.51
C SER A 194 5.49 -8.02 17.31
N ASP A 195 4.36 -7.62 16.71
CA ASP A 195 3.28 -8.55 16.35
C ASP A 195 3.61 -9.41 15.12
N LEU A 196 4.61 -8.98 14.35
CA LEU A 196 5.03 -9.69 13.16
C LEU A 196 5.93 -10.87 13.55
N LYS A 197 5.57 -12.05 13.09
CA LYS A 197 6.31 -13.27 13.42
C LYS A 197 7.68 -13.27 12.75
N PRO A 198 8.77 -13.51 13.52
CA PRO A 198 10.07 -13.75 12.95
C PRO A 198 10.10 -15.11 12.25
N TYR A 199 11.10 -15.32 11.39
CA TYR A 199 11.39 -16.61 10.79
C TYR A 199 12.19 -17.49 11.74
N ASP A 200 11.84 -18.79 11.82
CA ASP A 200 12.51 -19.78 12.65
C ASP A 200 13.60 -20.59 11.90
N GLU A 201 13.99 -20.19 10.69
CA GLU A 201 15.06 -20.87 9.98
C GLU A 201 16.40 -20.20 10.23
N GLU A 202 17.41 -20.99 10.55
CA GLU A 202 18.80 -20.55 10.76
C GLU A 202 19.25 -19.60 9.64
N GLY A 203 19.71 -18.41 10.00
CA GLY A 203 20.16 -17.36 9.10
C GLY A 203 19.06 -16.47 8.47
N GLN A 204 17.77 -16.77 8.65
CA GLN A 204 16.69 -15.96 8.09
C GLN A 204 16.09 -14.99 9.10
N VAL A 205 16.12 -15.36 10.39
CA VAL A 205 15.83 -14.43 11.49
C VAL A 205 16.83 -13.27 11.47
N GLU A 206 18.10 -13.57 11.21
CA GLU A 206 19.13 -12.54 11.07
C GLU A 206 18.87 -11.63 9.88
N ARG A 207 18.46 -12.15 8.72
CA ARG A 207 18.13 -11.34 7.53
C ARG A 207 16.91 -10.45 7.74
N PHE A 208 15.83 -10.97 8.28
CA PHE A 208 14.66 -10.14 8.61
C PHE A 208 15.04 -9.11 9.67
N ASN A 209 15.75 -9.52 10.72
CA ASN A 209 16.26 -8.59 11.73
C ASN A 209 17.28 -7.60 11.15
N ASP A 210 18.08 -7.98 10.17
CA ASP A 210 19.03 -7.09 9.53
C ASP A 210 18.39 -6.17 8.51
N ASP A 211 17.43 -6.62 7.75
CA ASP A 211 16.62 -5.76 6.88
C ASP A 211 15.71 -4.86 7.72
N TYR A 212 15.12 -5.38 8.79
CA TYR A 212 14.42 -4.62 9.81
C TYR A 212 15.34 -3.66 10.57
N LYS A 213 16.55 -4.06 10.91
CA LYS A 213 17.59 -3.21 11.48
C LYS A 213 18.08 -2.17 10.46
N LYS A 214 18.19 -2.47 9.17
CA LYS A 214 18.53 -1.51 8.11
C LYS A 214 17.44 -0.47 7.95
N ILE A 215 16.17 -0.85 8.00
CA ILE A 215 15.03 0.09 8.07
C ILE A 215 15.16 0.92 9.36
N ARG A 216 15.52 0.30 10.46
CA ARG A 216 15.64 0.89 11.79
C ARG A 216 16.85 1.80 11.97
N PHE A 217 18.00 1.50 11.32
CA PHE A 217 19.27 2.21 11.51
C PHE A 217 19.65 3.18 10.38
N ASN A 218 19.07 3.04 9.19
CA ASN A 218 19.23 4.01 8.10
C ASN A 218 18.22 5.18 8.19
N ILE A 219 17.42 5.22 9.23
CA ILE A 219 16.54 6.35 9.53
C ILE A 219 17.41 7.46 10.13
N ALA A 220 17.29 8.67 9.58
CA ALA A 220 17.81 9.87 10.20
C ALA A 220 17.43 9.89 11.70
N PRO A 221 18.25 10.47 12.59
CA PRO A 221 18.12 10.31 14.05
C PRO A 221 16.79 10.75 14.66
N VAL A 222 15.87 11.30 13.85
CA VAL A 222 14.63 11.94 14.29
C VAL A 222 13.45 10.95 14.45
N VAL A 223 13.40 9.87 13.64
CA VAL A 223 12.23 8.97 13.68
C VAL A 223 12.67 7.51 13.70
N LYS A 224 12.47 6.84 14.83
CA LYS A 224 12.75 5.42 15.00
C LYS A 224 11.45 4.66 15.22
N ILE A 225 11.00 3.88 14.24
CA ILE A 225 9.96 2.88 14.48
C ILE A 225 10.51 1.88 15.49
N GLN A 226 9.89 1.85 16.67
CA GLN A 226 10.25 0.94 17.75
C GLN A 226 9.48 -0.38 17.60
N PRO A 227 9.91 -1.49 18.23
CA PRO A 227 9.14 -2.73 18.27
C PRO A 227 7.71 -2.54 18.79
N THR A 228 7.48 -1.54 19.63
CA THR A 228 6.19 -1.20 20.25
C THR A 228 5.45 -0.06 19.57
N THR A 229 5.99 0.51 18.48
CA THR A 229 5.31 1.57 17.73
C THR A 229 4.00 1.06 17.16
N GLU A 230 2.89 1.67 17.54
CA GLU A 230 1.57 1.35 17.01
C GLU A 230 1.38 1.99 15.63
N ILE A 231 1.09 1.18 14.64
CA ILE A 231 0.81 1.61 13.26
C ILE A 231 -0.61 1.17 12.93
N THR A 232 -1.43 2.11 12.48
CA THR A 232 -2.79 1.80 12.04
C THR A 232 -2.90 1.95 10.53
N THR A 233 -3.39 0.90 9.87
CA THR A 233 -3.81 0.93 8.47
C THR A 233 -5.32 0.92 8.38
N GLU A 234 -5.89 1.70 7.46
CA GLU A 234 -7.33 1.79 7.23
C GLU A 234 -7.65 1.58 5.76
N LEU A 235 -8.44 0.56 5.45
CA LEU A 235 -8.95 0.34 4.09
C LEU A 235 -9.93 1.46 3.72
N ILE A 236 -9.54 2.31 2.76
CA ILE A 236 -10.35 3.43 2.28
C ILE A 236 -11.05 3.17 0.95
N HIS A 237 -10.56 2.21 0.19
CA HIS A 237 -11.14 1.78 -1.08
C HIS A 237 -10.87 0.31 -1.34
N SER A 238 -11.88 -0.39 -1.83
CA SER A 238 -11.78 -1.75 -2.37
C SER A 238 -12.92 -1.98 -3.35
N ASN A 239 -12.58 -2.48 -4.51
CA ASN A 239 -13.57 -2.91 -5.51
C ASN A 239 -13.70 -4.44 -5.57
N SER A 240 -13.56 -5.11 -4.44
CA SER A 240 -13.63 -6.58 -4.31
C SER A 240 -14.98 -7.22 -4.72
N GLU A 241 -15.99 -6.40 -5.06
CA GLU A 241 -17.31 -6.85 -5.52
C GLU A 241 -17.34 -7.27 -7.00
N VAL A 242 -16.20 -7.22 -7.69
CA VAL A 242 -16.07 -7.69 -9.08
C VAL A 242 -16.38 -9.18 -9.18
N VAL A 243 -17.07 -9.57 -10.23
CA VAL A 243 -17.71 -10.91 -10.35
C VAL A 243 -16.72 -12.01 -10.76
N SER A 244 -15.71 -11.71 -11.58
CA SER A 244 -14.75 -12.68 -12.08
C SER A 244 -13.51 -12.83 -11.19
N HIS A 245 -13.01 -14.05 -11.04
CA HIS A 245 -11.76 -14.32 -10.29
C HIS A 245 -10.51 -13.75 -10.95
N ASP A 246 -10.53 -13.55 -12.27
CA ASP A 246 -9.42 -13.00 -13.04
C ASP A 246 -9.47 -11.47 -13.13
N ASP A 247 -10.55 -10.86 -12.65
CA ASP A 247 -10.69 -9.42 -12.62
C ASP A 247 -9.62 -8.78 -11.73
N ILE A 248 -9.08 -7.67 -12.23
CA ILE A 248 -8.14 -6.89 -11.44
C ILE A 248 -8.91 -6.10 -10.40
N ILE A 249 -8.51 -6.24 -9.14
CA ILE A 249 -9.03 -5.42 -8.05
C ILE A 249 -7.95 -4.46 -7.56
N VAL A 250 -8.41 -3.30 -7.11
CA VAL A 250 -7.55 -2.26 -6.53
C VAL A 250 -8.00 -2.00 -5.09
N ASN A 251 -7.05 -2.08 -4.18
CA ASN A 251 -7.28 -1.80 -2.77
C ASN A 251 -6.35 -0.69 -2.32
N VAL A 252 -6.84 0.22 -1.50
CA VAL A 252 -6.09 1.34 -0.97
C VAL A 252 -6.23 1.39 0.52
N TRP A 253 -5.11 1.38 1.22
CA TRP A 253 -5.04 1.59 2.67
C TRP A 253 -4.36 2.92 2.97
N ARG A 254 -4.93 3.66 3.89
CA ARG A 254 -4.32 4.83 4.50
C ARG A 254 -3.54 4.41 5.74
N ILE A 255 -2.33 4.90 5.87
CA ILE A 255 -1.53 4.78 7.09
C ILE A 255 -1.89 5.97 7.98
N LYS A 256 -2.28 5.70 9.22
CA LYS A 256 -2.66 6.73 10.19
C LYS A 256 -2.33 6.32 11.62
N ASN A 257 -2.38 7.28 12.55
CA ASN A 257 -2.19 7.06 13.98
C ASN A 257 -0.93 6.27 14.32
N VAL A 258 0.22 6.75 13.85
CA VAL A 258 1.51 6.17 14.24
C VAL A 258 1.95 6.79 15.57
N LYS A 259 2.06 5.94 16.62
CA LYS A 259 2.36 6.37 18.00
C LYS A 259 3.61 5.67 18.51
#